data_9a76b0ca1feeed0109e94d99845a8c4b
#
_entry.id   9a76b0ca1feeed0109e94d99845a8c4b
#
_cell.length_a   1.000
_cell.length_b   1.000
_cell.length_c   1.000
_cell.angle_alpha   90.00
_cell.angle_beta   90.00
_cell.angle_gamma   90.00
#
_symmetry.space_group_name_H-M   'P 1'
#
loop_
_entity.id
_entity.type
_entity.pdbx_description
1 polymer ?
#
loop_
_entity_poly.entity_id
_entity_poly.type
_entity_poly.pdbx_seq_one_letter_code
_entity_poly.pdbx_strand_id
1 'polypeptide(L)'
;MELPSHLNQEIAANAEDSECPIREQDRFMPIANVVRNMHKILPPHAKIADKSKRVIQECVSEFISFVTGEANDCCKLKQRKTITAEDLLWAMNTLGFDD
;
A
#
# COMPACT_ATOMS: atom_id res chain seq x y z
N MET A 1 5.77 3.24 -11.59
CA MET A 1 5.13 4.14 -10.73
C MET A 1 5.81 4.24 -9.39
N GLU A 2 5.91 5.40 -8.86
CA GLU A 2 6.57 5.60 -7.63
C GLU A 2 5.68 5.63 -6.43
N LEU A 3 6.12 5.09 -5.33
CA LEU A 3 5.34 5.14 -4.12
C LEU A 3 5.40 6.52 -3.52
N PRO A 4 4.29 7.01 -3.05
CA PRO A 4 4.27 8.31 -2.39
C PRO A 4 5.10 8.28 -1.12
N SER A 5 5.69 9.40 -0.79
CA SER A 5 6.53 9.43 0.39
C SER A 5 5.74 9.22 1.66
N HIS A 6 4.46 9.59 1.67
CA HIS A 6 3.71 9.38 2.91
C HIS A 6 3.53 7.91 3.24
N LEU A 7 3.51 7.05 2.23
CA LEU A 7 3.44 5.64 2.51
C LEU A 7 4.71 5.20 3.21
N ASN A 8 5.83 5.72 2.76
CA ASN A 8 7.08 5.39 3.37
C ASN A 8 7.14 5.89 4.80
N GLN A 9 6.55 7.04 5.05
CA GLN A 9 6.56 7.56 6.39
C GLN A 9 5.83 6.65 7.35
N GLU A 10 4.71 6.12 6.95
CA GLU A 10 3.99 5.22 7.81
C GLU A 10 4.80 4.00 8.12
N ILE A 11 5.46 3.48 7.11
CA ILE A 11 6.24 2.30 7.33
C ILE A 11 7.43 2.61 8.21
N ALA A 12 8.04 3.73 8.01
CA ALA A 12 9.22 4.08 8.75
C ALA A 12 8.91 4.77 10.05
N ALA A 13 7.72 4.77 10.39
CA ALA A 13 7.44 5.41 11.65
C ALA A 13 7.82 6.81 11.65
N ASN A 14 7.44 7.44 10.83
CA ASN A 14 7.58 8.78 11.01
C ASN A 14 8.64 9.40 10.35
N ALA A 15 9.15 8.93 9.70
CA ALA A 15 10.15 9.55 9.00
C ALA A 15 9.57 10.66 8.26
N GLU A 16 8.82 11.35 8.88
CA GLU A 16 8.21 12.38 8.21
C GLU A 16 9.22 13.14 7.52
N ASP A 17 10.36 13.00 7.74
CA ASP A 17 11.26 13.86 7.12
C ASP A 17 11.57 13.15 5.89
N SER A 18 11.31 12.01 5.76
CA SER A 18 11.51 11.37 4.55
C SER A 18 12.51 11.99 3.61
N GLU A 19 13.44 12.68 4.11
CA GLU A 19 14.42 13.18 3.22
C GLU A 19 15.27 12.04 2.79
N CYS A 20 15.27 10.97 3.51
CA CYS A 20 16.04 9.81 3.14
C CYS A 20 15.47 9.17 1.90
N PRO A 21 16.30 8.88 0.91
CA PRO A 21 15.77 8.23 -0.29
C PRO A 21 15.18 6.87 0.07
N ILE A 22 14.14 6.50 -0.60
CA ILE A 22 13.50 5.22 -0.38
C ILE A 22 14.28 4.17 -1.12
N ARG A 23 14.73 3.16 -0.41
CA ARG A 23 15.43 2.08 -1.07
C ARG A 23 14.44 1.21 -1.81
N GLU A 24 14.94 0.53 -2.83
CA GLU A 24 14.08 -0.28 -3.64
C GLU A 24 13.29 -1.26 -2.80
N GLN A 25 13.97 -1.93 -1.89
CA GLN A 25 13.31 -2.94 -1.09
C GLN A 25 12.34 -2.37 -0.06
N ASP A 26 12.46 -1.07 0.21
CA ASP A 26 11.56 -0.44 1.17
C ASP A 26 10.28 0.03 0.51
N ARG A 27 10.19 -0.04 -0.81
CA ARG A 27 9.01 0.43 -1.51
C ARG A 27 7.87 -0.58 -1.47
N PHE A 28 8.18 -1.81 -1.09
CA PHE A 28 7.18 -2.86 -1.09
C PHE A 28 6.98 -3.38 0.31
N MET A 29 5.84 -3.97 0.54
CA MET A 29 5.60 -4.64 1.81
C MET A 29 6.54 -5.82 1.94
N PRO A 30 6.98 -6.15 3.16
CA PRO A 30 7.85 -7.31 3.34
C PRO A 30 7.19 -8.56 2.79
N ILE A 31 7.94 -9.30 2.01
CA ILE A 31 7.39 -10.46 1.35
C ILE A 31 6.90 -11.51 2.34
N ALA A 32 7.53 -11.61 3.49
CA ALA A 32 7.11 -12.58 4.48
C ALA A 32 5.69 -12.31 4.95
N ASN A 33 5.34 -11.04 5.12
CA ASN A 33 3.99 -10.68 5.54
C ASN A 33 2.98 -10.99 4.46
N VAL A 34 3.34 -10.71 3.20
CA VAL A 34 2.47 -10.99 2.09
C VAL A 34 2.19 -12.50 2.01
N VAL A 35 3.25 -13.29 2.10
CA VAL A 35 3.12 -14.74 2.00
C VAL A 35 2.29 -15.28 3.14
N ARG A 36 2.50 -14.75 4.36
CA ARG A 36 1.73 -15.21 5.50
C ARG A 36 0.25 -14.98 5.27
N ASN A 37 -0.10 -13.82 4.71
CA ASN A 37 -1.50 -13.53 4.46
C ASN A 37 -2.07 -14.42 3.36
N MET A 38 -1.27 -14.75 2.36
CA MET A 38 -1.73 -15.65 1.32
C MET A 38 -2.03 -17.03 1.88
N HIS A 39 -1.17 -17.50 2.79
CA HIS A 39 -1.37 -18.83 3.35
C HIS A 39 -2.60 -18.92 4.23
N LYS A 40 -3.09 -17.82 4.75
CA LYS A 40 -4.26 -17.85 5.62
C LYS A 40 -5.51 -18.35 4.90
N ILE A 41 -5.57 -18.13 3.59
CA ILE A 41 -6.76 -18.56 2.85
C ILE A 41 -6.51 -19.75 1.96
N LEU A 42 -5.32 -20.32 2.01
CA LEU A 42 -5.00 -21.48 1.20
C LEU A 42 -5.01 -22.74 2.03
N PRO A 43 -5.27 -23.89 1.39
CA PRO A 43 -5.17 -25.15 2.12
C PRO A 43 -3.75 -25.36 2.61
N PRO A 44 -3.57 -26.15 3.68
CA PRO A 44 -2.22 -26.32 4.25
C PRO A 44 -1.21 -26.90 3.29
N HIS A 45 -1.65 -27.68 2.30
CA HIS A 45 -0.73 -28.32 1.37
C HIS A 45 -0.44 -27.47 0.14
N ALA A 46 -1.07 -26.32 0.03
CA ALA A 46 -0.87 -25.49 -1.14
C ALA A 46 0.49 -24.84 -1.10
N LYS A 47 1.09 -24.70 -2.26
CA LYS A 47 2.38 -24.05 -2.38
C LYS A 47 2.24 -22.82 -3.26
N ILE A 48 3.08 -21.84 -3.02
CA ILE A 48 3.04 -20.61 -3.77
C ILE A 48 4.36 -20.45 -4.49
N ALA A 49 4.29 -20.28 -5.80
CA ALA A 49 5.51 -20.08 -6.59
C ALA A 49 6.15 -18.74 -6.19
N ASP A 50 7.47 -18.70 -6.26
CA ASP A 50 8.18 -17.50 -5.87
C ASP A 50 7.76 -16.30 -6.72
N LYS A 51 7.54 -16.53 -8.00
CA LYS A 51 7.13 -15.44 -8.87
C LYS A 51 5.76 -14.90 -8.44
N SER A 52 4.87 -15.81 -8.02
CA SER A 52 3.55 -15.38 -7.57
C SER A 52 3.65 -14.52 -6.33
N LYS A 53 4.56 -14.84 -5.44
CA LYS A 53 4.74 -14.04 -4.24
C LYS A 53 5.14 -12.61 -4.60
N ARG A 54 6.03 -12.48 -5.56
CA ARG A 54 6.48 -11.16 -5.96
C ARG A 54 5.39 -10.38 -6.66
N VAL A 55 4.62 -11.04 -7.49
CA VAL A 55 3.54 -10.36 -8.19
C VAL A 55 2.54 -9.79 -7.19
N ILE A 56 2.16 -10.59 -6.20
CA ILE A 56 1.22 -10.12 -5.20
C ILE A 56 1.84 -9.01 -4.37
N GLN A 57 3.12 -9.15 -4.02
CA GLN A 57 3.79 -8.12 -3.25
C GLN A 57 3.73 -6.78 -3.97
N GLU A 58 4.02 -6.77 -5.25
CA GLU A 58 4.00 -5.53 -6.01
C GLU A 58 2.60 -5.00 -6.15
N CYS A 59 1.63 -5.88 -6.42
CA CYS A 59 0.25 -5.44 -6.59
C CYS A 59 -0.30 -4.82 -5.32
N VAL A 60 -0.04 -5.45 -4.18
CA VAL A 60 -0.54 -4.93 -2.91
C VAL A 60 0.11 -3.59 -2.61
N SER A 61 1.41 -3.49 -2.84
CA SER A 61 2.12 -2.25 -2.55
C SER A 61 1.62 -1.13 -3.43
N GLU A 62 1.37 -1.43 -4.71
CA GLU A 62 0.86 -0.42 -5.61
C GLU A 62 -0.57 -0.03 -5.26
N PHE A 63 -1.38 -1.00 -4.84
CA PHE A 63 -2.74 -0.70 -4.44
C PHE A 63 -2.75 0.28 -3.27
N ILE A 64 -1.92 0.02 -2.26
CA ILE A 64 -1.84 0.91 -1.11
C ILE A 64 -1.39 2.29 -1.57
N SER A 65 -0.41 2.34 -2.46
CA SER A 65 0.11 3.60 -2.94
C SER A 65 -0.94 4.41 -3.69
N PHE A 66 -1.65 3.76 -4.60
CA PHE A 66 -2.67 4.45 -5.39
C PHE A 66 -3.80 4.97 -4.52
N VAL A 67 -4.33 4.09 -3.67
CA VAL A 67 -5.49 4.47 -2.88
C VAL A 67 -5.13 5.54 -1.86
N THR A 68 -3.99 5.38 -1.22
CA THR A 68 -3.57 6.35 -0.21
C THR A 68 -3.25 7.70 -0.84
N GLY A 69 -2.62 7.67 -2.01
CA GLY A 69 -2.31 8.92 -2.70
C GLY A 69 -3.56 9.68 -3.09
N GLU A 70 -4.54 8.95 -3.62
CA GLU A 70 -5.78 9.58 -4.03
C GLU A 70 -6.54 10.11 -2.82
N ALA A 71 -6.54 9.34 -1.73
CA ALA A 71 -7.21 9.77 -0.52
C ALA A 71 -6.52 11.00 0.06
N ASN A 72 -5.21 11.07 -0.06
CA ASN A 72 -4.47 12.22 0.43
C ASN A 72 -4.84 13.49 -0.35
N ASP A 73 -5.03 13.34 -1.65
CA ASP A 73 -5.44 14.49 -2.46
C ASP A 73 -6.80 15.00 -2.02
N CYS A 74 -7.73 14.09 -1.77
CA CYS A 74 -9.04 14.47 -1.28
C CYS A 74 -8.94 15.18 0.07
N CYS A 75 -8.11 14.64 0.93
CA CYS A 75 -7.93 15.20 2.27
C CYS A 75 -7.36 16.62 2.18
N LYS A 76 -6.40 16.83 1.29
CA LYS A 76 -5.80 18.14 1.13
C LYS A 76 -6.79 19.15 0.59
N LEU A 77 -7.64 18.73 -0.33
CA LEU A 77 -8.64 19.63 -0.87
C LEU A 77 -9.57 20.14 0.22
N LYS A 78 -9.82 19.30 1.23
CA LYS A 78 -10.66 19.68 2.34
C LYS A 78 -9.88 20.27 3.48
N GLN A 79 -8.59 20.50 3.25
CA GLN A 79 -7.72 21.15 4.24
C GLN A 79 -7.68 20.39 5.56
N ARG A 80 -7.73 19.07 5.50
CA ARG A 80 -7.59 18.24 6.67
C ARG A 80 -6.22 17.58 6.66
N LYS A 81 -5.78 17.12 7.80
CA LYS A 81 -4.47 16.47 7.90
C LYS A 81 -4.58 14.97 8.13
N THR A 82 -5.76 14.50 8.45
CA THR A 82 -5.96 13.08 8.74
C THR A 82 -6.78 12.45 7.63
N ILE A 83 -6.29 11.37 7.09
CA ILE A 83 -7.01 10.62 6.08
C ILE A 83 -8.03 9.76 6.79
N THR A 84 -9.29 9.91 6.43
CA THR A 84 -10.37 9.17 7.06
C THR A 84 -10.79 7.99 6.20
N ALA A 85 -11.60 7.11 6.77
CA ALA A 85 -12.14 5.99 6.02
C ALA A 85 -12.92 6.46 4.81
N GLU A 86 -13.63 7.58 4.96
CA GLU A 86 -14.40 8.11 3.83
C GLU A 86 -13.49 8.55 2.70
N ASP A 87 -12.34 9.12 3.04
CA ASP A 87 -11.37 9.50 2.02
C ASP A 87 -10.91 8.27 1.26
N LEU A 88 -10.67 7.18 1.98
CA LEU A 88 -10.23 5.96 1.33
C LEU A 88 -11.31 5.35 0.46
N LEU A 89 -12.55 5.36 0.93
CA LEU A 89 -13.65 4.85 0.13
C LEU A 89 -13.85 5.69 -1.13
N TRP A 90 -13.75 7.00 -0.98
CA TRP A 90 -13.85 7.88 -2.14
C TRP A 90 -12.74 7.59 -3.14
N ALA A 91 -11.54 7.38 -2.63
CA ALA A 91 -10.40 7.09 -3.49
C ALA A 91 -10.60 5.78 -4.23
N MET A 92 -11.09 4.77 -3.54
CA MET A 92 -11.30 3.47 -4.17
C MET A 92 -12.35 3.57 -5.26
N ASN A 93 -13.41 4.34 -5.02
CA ASN A 93 -14.41 4.54 -6.05
C ASN A 93 -13.83 5.27 -7.25
N THR A 94 -13.05 6.31 -6.99
CA THR A 94 -12.47 7.11 -8.06
C THR A 94 -11.55 6.27 -8.92
N LEU A 95 -10.85 5.33 -8.30
CA LEU A 95 -9.91 4.48 -9.02
C LEU A 95 -10.56 3.24 -9.61
N GLY A 96 -11.86 3.08 -9.42
CA GLY A 96 -12.55 1.97 -10.05
C GLY A 96 -12.68 0.71 -9.23
N PHE A 97 -12.41 0.78 -7.93
CA PHE A 97 -12.50 -0.39 -7.07
C PHE A 97 -13.80 -0.42 -6.28
N ASP A 98 -14.90 -0.09 -6.91
CA ASP A 98 -16.15 -0.14 -6.15
C ASP A 98 -16.82 -1.46 -6.41
N ASP A 99 -17.79 -1.79 -5.60
CA ASP A 99 -18.48 -3.07 -5.72
C ASP A 99 -19.29 -3.17 -6.96
#